data_497388b65924105d160ffeb55eb9147a
#
_entry.id   497388b65924105d160ffeb55eb9147a
#
_cell.length_a   1.000
_cell.length_b   1.000
_cell.length_c   1.000
_cell.angle_alpha   90.00
_cell.angle_beta   90.00
_cell.angle_gamma   90.00
#
_symmetry.space_group_name_H-M   'P 1'
#
loop_
_entity.id
_entity.type
_entity.pdbx_description
1 polymer ?
#
loop_
_entity_poly.entity_id
_entity_poly.type
_entity_poly.pdbx_seq_one_letter_code
_entity_poly.pdbx_strand_id
1 'polypeptide(L)'
;GLYYIPSASVPIVVQLRESPPERSDLEFVRGGPRSVAGPQGLPLTKPPYGRITAINLNTGEHEWMVPHGEGMRQKIIDMGILDPGPVGSASRVGPLLTKTLLFMAQSDGGRNLIRAYNKASGEIIHEEELPLPPQGTPMTYSVAGKQYISIAVGGGGDSRLVTLSLP
;
A
#
# COMPACT_ATOMS: atom_id res chain seq x y z
N GLY A 1 17.40 -12.53 -9.53
CA GLY A 1 16.91 -11.19 -9.22
C GLY A 1 15.91 -11.22 -8.09
N LEU A 2 15.53 -10.03 -7.57
CA LEU A 2 14.51 -9.87 -6.53
C LEU A 2 13.19 -9.39 -7.16
N TYR A 3 12.10 -9.93 -6.67
CA TYR A 3 10.74 -9.49 -6.99
C TYR A 3 10.12 -8.86 -5.75
N TYR A 4 9.56 -7.65 -5.88
CA TYR A 4 9.01 -6.88 -4.76
C TYR A 4 7.50 -6.87 -4.84
N ILE A 5 6.83 -7.43 -3.82
CA ILE A 5 5.38 -7.58 -3.79
C ILE A 5 4.81 -6.79 -2.62
N PRO A 6 4.06 -5.71 -2.88
CA PRO A 6 3.18 -5.15 -1.87
C PRO A 6 1.97 -6.06 -1.67
N SER A 7 1.60 -6.31 -0.43
CA SER A 7 0.45 -7.14 -0.09
C SER A 7 -0.26 -6.64 1.16
N ALA A 8 -1.54 -7.03 1.31
CA ALA A 8 -2.34 -6.66 2.46
C ALA A 8 -3.14 -7.86 2.98
N SER A 9 -3.28 -7.92 4.31
CA SER A 9 -4.12 -8.90 5.01
C SER A 9 -5.45 -8.24 5.37
N VAL A 10 -6.40 -8.27 4.42
CA VAL A 10 -7.73 -7.67 4.58
C VAL A 10 -8.80 -8.74 4.36
N PRO A 11 -9.26 -9.44 5.42
CA PRO A 11 -10.32 -10.42 5.29
C PRO A 11 -11.63 -9.73 4.91
N ILE A 12 -12.35 -10.32 3.97
CA ILE A 12 -13.68 -9.88 3.55
C ILE A 12 -14.64 -11.07 3.52
N VAL A 13 -15.90 -10.81 3.80
CA VAL A 13 -16.98 -11.76 3.56
C VAL A 13 -17.65 -11.42 2.23
N VAL A 14 -17.80 -12.40 1.39
CA VAL A 14 -18.51 -12.30 0.11
C VAL A 14 -19.71 -13.23 0.16
N GLN A 15 -20.87 -12.73 -0.27
CA GLN A 15 -22.10 -13.52 -0.39
C GLN A 15 -22.49 -13.58 -1.87
N LEU A 16 -22.83 -14.76 -2.35
CA LEU A 16 -23.52 -14.89 -3.62
C LEU A 16 -25.00 -14.53 -3.44
N ARG A 17 -25.54 -13.86 -4.43
CA ARG A 17 -26.97 -13.48 -4.50
C ARG A 17 -27.49 -13.83 -5.87
N GLU A 18 -28.76 -14.20 -5.94
CA GLU A 18 -29.47 -14.33 -7.23
C GLU A 18 -29.38 -13.00 -7.99
N SER A 19 -29.15 -13.11 -9.27
CA SER A 19 -29.08 -11.96 -10.15
C SER A 19 -30.47 -11.52 -10.59
N PRO A 20 -30.80 -10.23 -10.58
CA PRO A 20 -31.99 -9.75 -11.26
C PRO A 20 -31.87 -10.03 -12.77
N PRO A 21 -32.86 -10.76 -13.38
CA PRO A 21 -32.78 -11.18 -14.79
C PRO A 21 -32.59 -10.03 -15.78
N GLU A 22 -33.08 -8.85 -15.42
CA GLU A 22 -32.96 -7.62 -16.24
C GLU A 22 -31.55 -7.01 -16.24
N ARG A 23 -30.64 -7.47 -15.35
CA ARG A 23 -29.28 -6.91 -15.19
C ARG A 23 -28.16 -7.86 -15.58
N SER A 24 -28.44 -9.17 -15.62
CA SER A 24 -27.43 -10.18 -15.91
C SER A 24 -28.09 -11.49 -16.32
N ASP A 25 -27.46 -12.22 -17.21
CA ASP A 25 -27.79 -13.59 -17.60
C ASP A 25 -27.18 -14.66 -16.67
N LEU A 26 -26.41 -14.24 -15.68
CA LEU A 26 -25.86 -15.12 -14.66
C LEU A 26 -26.91 -15.40 -13.57
N GLU A 27 -27.02 -16.66 -13.17
CA GLU A 27 -27.92 -17.09 -12.07
C GLU A 27 -27.53 -16.42 -10.74
N PHE A 28 -26.22 -16.34 -10.46
CA PHE A 28 -25.70 -15.74 -9.25
C PHE A 28 -24.65 -14.67 -9.55
N VAL A 29 -24.68 -13.60 -8.78
CA VAL A 29 -23.69 -12.52 -8.81
C VAL A 29 -23.13 -12.28 -7.41
N ARG A 30 -21.94 -11.72 -7.35
CA ARG A 30 -21.33 -11.36 -6.08
C ARG A 30 -22.06 -10.17 -5.46
N GLY A 31 -22.60 -10.35 -4.28
CA GLY A 31 -23.02 -9.27 -3.39
C GLY A 31 -21.82 -8.40 -2.98
N GLY A 32 -22.09 -7.18 -2.53
CA GLY A 32 -21.02 -6.28 -2.05
C GLY A 32 -20.16 -6.94 -0.97
N PRO A 33 -18.83 -6.78 -1.02
CA PRO A 33 -17.95 -7.27 0.03
C PRO A 33 -18.23 -6.53 1.33
N ARG A 34 -18.21 -7.25 2.45
CA ARG A 34 -18.26 -6.67 3.80
C ARG A 34 -16.90 -6.86 4.44
N SER A 35 -16.32 -5.79 4.97
CA SER A 35 -15.15 -5.91 5.83
C SER A 35 -15.56 -6.61 7.13
N VAL A 36 -14.66 -7.45 7.63
CA VAL A 36 -14.84 -8.16 8.89
C VAL A 36 -13.97 -7.49 9.93
N ALA A 37 -14.63 -6.87 10.91
CA ALA A 37 -13.94 -6.31 12.07
C ALA A 37 -13.73 -7.39 13.12
N GLY A 38 -12.55 -7.44 13.70
CA GLY A 38 -12.24 -8.21 14.89
C GLY A 38 -12.65 -7.49 16.18
N PRO A 39 -12.24 -8.03 17.33
CA PRO A 39 -12.47 -7.39 18.61
C PRO A 39 -11.99 -5.94 18.63
N GLN A 40 -12.76 -5.07 19.29
CA GLN A 40 -12.44 -3.65 19.44
C GLN A 40 -12.24 -2.90 18.12
N GLY A 41 -12.71 -3.45 17.00
CA GLY A 41 -12.60 -2.87 15.67
C GLY A 41 -11.19 -2.95 15.09
N LEU A 42 -10.35 -3.86 15.57
CA LEU A 42 -9.11 -4.25 14.91
C LEU A 42 -9.38 -5.30 13.81
N PRO A 43 -8.47 -5.48 12.85
CA PRO A 43 -8.57 -6.58 11.89
C PRO A 43 -8.54 -7.95 12.58
N LEU A 44 -9.21 -8.95 11.99
CA LEU A 44 -9.17 -10.33 12.49
C LEU A 44 -7.80 -11.00 12.34
N THR A 45 -7.00 -10.53 11.41
CA THR A 45 -5.66 -11.04 11.16
C THR A 45 -4.63 -10.35 12.05
N LYS A 46 -3.53 -11.03 12.31
CA LYS A 46 -2.37 -10.41 12.97
C LYS A 46 -1.66 -9.44 12.03
N PRO A 47 -1.04 -8.37 12.55
CA PRO A 47 -0.16 -7.51 11.75
C PRO A 47 1.07 -8.29 11.23
N PRO A 48 1.74 -7.80 10.17
CA PRO A 48 1.46 -6.54 9.48
C PRO A 48 0.23 -6.65 8.56
N TYR A 49 -0.63 -5.61 8.61
CA TYR A 49 -1.84 -5.54 7.77
C TYR A 49 -1.52 -5.15 6.33
N GLY A 50 -0.47 -4.36 6.13
CA GLY A 50 0.14 -4.07 4.85
C GLY A 50 1.64 -4.27 4.92
N ARG A 51 2.25 -4.81 3.87
CA ARG A 51 3.68 -5.14 3.85
C ARG A 51 4.24 -5.11 2.45
N ILE A 52 5.56 -5.00 2.37
CA ILE A 52 6.33 -5.23 1.16
C ILE A 52 7.21 -6.46 1.42
N THR A 53 7.20 -7.40 0.50
CA THR A 53 8.05 -8.59 0.55
C THR A 53 8.97 -8.60 -0.66
N ALA A 54 10.27 -8.77 -0.44
CA ALA A 54 11.23 -9.07 -1.49
C ALA A 54 11.44 -10.59 -1.58
N ILE A 55 11.22 -11.15 -2.74
CA ILE A 55 11.35 -12.58 -3.02
C ILE A 55 12.53 -12.79 -3.96
N ASN A 56 13.43 -13.69 -3.60
CA ASN A 56 14.51 -14.13 -4.47
C ASN A 56 13.96 -15.09 -5.54
N LEU A 57 13.97 -14.66 -6.78
CA LEU A 57 13.43 -15.46 -7.89
C LEU A 57 14.26 -16.71 -8.23
N ASN A 58 15.47 -16.83 -7.72
CA ASN A 58 16.31 -18.03 -7.93
C ASN A 58 15.99 -19.12 -6.91
N THR A 59 15.62 -18.74 -5.68
CA THR A 59 15.38 -19.69 -4.58
C THR A 59 13.91 -19.82 -4.21
N GLY A 60 13.08 -18.81 -4.54
CA GLY A 60 11.69 -18.69 -4.06
C GLY A 60 11.57 -18.22 -2.61
N GLU A 61 12.67 -17.92 -1.96
CA GLU A 61 12.73 -17.52 -0.55
C GLU A 61 12.48 -16.02 -0.37
N HIS A 62 11.98 -15.64 0.81
CA HIS A 62 11.88 -14.23 1.20
C HIS A 62 13.26 -13.71 1.63
N GLU A 63 13.78 -12.71 0.93
CA GLU A 63 14.99 -12.01 1.37
C GLU A 63 14.69 -11.09 2.55
N TRP A 64 13.60 -10.36 2.47
CA TRP A 64 13.08 -9.53 3.54
C TRP A 64 11.57 -9.27 3.41
N MET A 65 10.96 -8.94 4.53
CA MET A 65 9.56 -8.51 4.59
C MET A 65 9.43 -7.41 5.65
N VAL A 66 8.90 -6.26 5.26
CA VAL A 66 8.72 -5.11 6.13
C VAL A 66 7.27 -4.63 6.11
N PRO A 67 6.73 -4.12 7.25
CA PRO A 67 5.46 -3.42 7.25
C PRO A 67 5.50 -2.20 6.33
N HIS A 68 4.41 -1.94 5.63
CA HIS A 68 4.24 -0.73 4.82
C HIS A 68 3.17 0.15 5.46
N GLY A 69 3.62 1.22 6.12
CA GLY A 69 2.78 2.18 6.83
C GLY A 69 2.55 1.88 8.30
N GLU A 70 2.00 2.87 8.99
CA GLU A 70 1.68 2.83 10.42
C GLU A 70 0.36 2.09 10.69
N GLY A 71 -0.58 2.15 9.75
CA GLY A 71 -1.88 1.51 9.87
C GLY A 71 -2.66 1.98 11.09
N MET A 72 -3.11 1.03 11.89
CA MET A 72 -3.87 1.28 13.12
C MET A 72 -2.98 1.40 14.36
N ARG A 73 -1.69 1.68 14.20
CA ARG A 73 -0.72 1.74 15.30
C ARG A 73 -1.18 2.65 16.45
N GLN A 74 -1.63 3.87 16.14
CA GLN A 74 -2.10 4.80 17.17
C GLN A 74 -3.30 4.24 17.94
N LYS A 75 -4.27 3.65 17.26
CA LYS A 75 -5.42 3.00 17.93
C LYS A 75 -4.96 1.89 18.89
N ILE A 76 -3.97 1.13 18.51
CA ILE A 76 -3.42 0.04 19.34
C ILE A 76 -2.72 0.61 20.58
N ILE A 77 -1.99 1.72 20.41
CA ILE A 77 -1.37 2.45 21.53
C ILE A 77 -2.44 2.98 22.49
N ASP A 78 -3.51 3.58 21.97
CA ASP A 78 -4.63 4.11 22.77
C ASP A 78 -5.35 3.01 23.56
N MET A 79 -5.23 1.76 23.14
CA MET A 79 -5.72 0.57 23.85
C MET A 79 -4.78 0.07 24.96
N GLY A 80 -3.68 0.76 25.20
CA GLY A 80 -2.72 0.47 26.27
C GLY A 80 -1.57 -0.45 25.88
N ILE A 81 -1.40 -0.78 24.59
CA ILE A 81 -0.24 -1.55 24.12
C ILE A 81 0.89 -0.56 23.80
N LEU A 82 1.93 -0.62 24.64
CA LEU A 82 3.12 0.24 24.51
C LEU A 82 3.87 -0.11 23.25
N ASP A 83 4.15 0.58 22.32
CA ASP A 83 4.98 0.34 21.12
C ASP A 83 4.70 -0.97 20.36
N PRO A 84 3.58 -1.07 19.63
CA PRO A 84 3.31 -2.22 18.77
C PRO A 84 4.20 -2.26 17.52
N GLY A 85 5.09 -1.28 17.31
CA GLY A 85 5.82 -1.08 16.06
C GLY A 85 4.91 -0.66 14.90
N PRO A 86 5.45 -0.53 13.68
CA PRO A 86 4.63 -0.29 12.49
C PRO A 86 3.81 -1.55 12.18
N VAL A 87 2.49 -1.39 12.09
CA VAL A 87 1.58 -2.52 11.85
C VAL A 87 1.13 -2.62 10.39
N GLY A 88 1.53 -1.67 9.57
CA GLY A 88 1.22 -1.62 8.15
C GLY A 88 -0.23 -1.30 7.84
N SER A 89 -0.48 -0.78 6.66
CA SER A 89 -1.82 -0.55 6.12
C SER A 89 -1.92 -0.98 4.67
N ALA A 90 -3.13 -1.35 4.25
CA ALA A 90 -3.37 -1.71 2.86
C ALA A 90 -3.18 -0.49 1.95
N SER A 91 -2.43 -0.65 0.87
CA SER A 91 -2.29 0.34 -0.19
C SER A 91 -2.67 -0.28 -1.53
N ARG A 92 -3.22 0.54 -2.43
CA ARG A 92 -3.48 0.18 -3.82
C ARG A 92 -2.49 0.83 -4.78
N VAL A 93 -1.55 1.60 -4.25
CA VAL A 93 -0.50 2.26 -5.02
C VAL A 93 0.56 1.22 -5.38
N GLY A 94 0.94 1.16 -6.64
CA GLY A 94 1.98 0.24 -7.11
C GLY A 94 3.38 0.73 -6.75
N PRO A 95 4.37 -0.18 -6.71
CA PRO A 95 5.76 0.16 -6.47
C PRO A 95 6.45 0.70 -7.73
N LEU A 96 7.39 1.61 -7.55
CA LEU A 96 8.35 2.03 -8.57
C LEU A 96 9.75 1.57 -8.17
N LEU A 97 10.39 0.80 -9.04
CA LEU A 97 11.77 0.37 -8.83
C LEU A 97 12.76 1.19 -9.67
N THR A 98 13.84 1.59 -9.01
CA THR A 98 15.04 2.13 -9.65
C THR A 98 16.22 1.18 -9.46
N LYS A 99 17.42 1.60 -9.83
CA LYS A 99 18.63 0.77 -9.68
C LYS A 99 18.87 0.34 -8.23
N THR A 100 18.66 1.22 -7.26
CA THR A 100 18.98 1.00 -5.84
C THR A 100 17.80 1.14 -4.89
N LEU A 101 16.74 1.84 -5.30
CA LEU A 101 15.63 2.22 -4.45
C LEU A 101 14.30 1.62 -4.93
N LEU A 102 13.43 1.38 -3.97
CA LEU A 102 12.03 1.06 -4.18
C LEU A 102 11.20 2.23 -3.62
N PHE A 103 10.32 2.80 -4.44
CA PHE A 103 9.41 3.86 -4.02
C PHE A 103 7.99 3.31 -3.91
N MET A 104 7.34 3.62 -2.80
CA MET A 104 5.92 3.36 -2.61
C MET A 104 5.23 4.51 -1.90
N ALA A 105 4.00 4.79 -2.31
CA ALA A 105 3.20 5.83 -1.68
C ALA A 105 1.92 5.25 -1.09
N GLN A 106 1.39 5.93 -0.07
CA GLN A 106 0.10 5.59 0.54
C GLN A 106 -0.45 6.74 1.38
N SER A 107 -1.75 6.69 1.62
CA SER A 107 -2.38 7.46 2.70
C SER A 107 -2.34 6.62 3.97
N ASP A 108 -1.80 7.18 5.04
CA ASP A 108 -1.54 6.45 6.27
C ASP A 108 -1.60 7.38 7.49
N GLY A 109 -2.43 7.05 8.46
CA GLY A 109 -2.56 7.85 9.68
C GLY A 109 -2.98 9.31 9.45
N GLY A 110 -3.71 9.59 8.37
CA GLY A 110 -4.10 10.97 7.99
C GLY A 110 -3.04 11.73 7.19
N ARG A 111 -1.87 11.13 6.94
CA ARG A 111 -0.80 11.68 6.11
C ARG A 111 -0.77 10.98 4.75
N ASN A 112 -0.36 11.69 3.73
CA ASN A 112 -0.13 11.15 2.39
C ASN A 112 1.37 11.15 2.15
N LEU A 113 1.98 9.98 2.02
CA LEU A 113 3.43 9.85 1.99
C LEU A 113 3.88 9.08 0.75
N ILE A 114 5.02 9.47 0.20
CA ILE A 114 5.83 8.62 -0.65
C ILE A 114 7.12 8.27 0.11
N ARG A 115 7.45 6.99 0.15
CA ARG A 115 8.62 6.46 0.85
C ARG A 115 9.63 5.89 -0.12
N ALA A 116 10.90 6.16 0.13
CA ALA A 116 12.01 5.50 -0.53
C ALA A 116 12.58 4.42 0.40
N TYR A 117 12.63 3.20 -0.10
CA TYR A 117 13.19 2.05 0.59
C TYR A 117 14.53 1.65 -0.02
N ASN A 118 15.48 1.27 0.81
CA ASN A 118 16.64 0.52 0.35
C ASN A 118 16.18 -0.84 -0.20
N LYS A 119 16.42 -1.06 -1.45
CA LYS A 119 15.96 -2.25 -2.18
C LYS A 119 16.56 -3.57 -1.66
N ALA A 120 17.76 -3.51 -1.06
CA ALA A 120 18.43 -4.68 -0.52
C ALA A 120 17.96 -5.07 0.88
N SER A 121 17.52 -4.10 1.71
CA SER A 121 17.19 -4.36 3.12
C SER A 121 15.71 -4.12 3.48
N GLY A 122 14.97 -3.38 2.65
CA GLY A 122 13.61 -2.93 2.99
C GLY A 122 13.58 -1.76 3.97
N GLU A 123 14.73 -1.18 4.35
CA GLU A 123 14.81 -0.03 5.24
C GLU A 123 14.27 1.23 4.57
N ILE A 124 13.47 2.01 5.30
CA ILE A 124 13.01 3.32 4.86
C ILE A 124 14.18 4.30 5.00
N ILE A 125 14.59 4.91 3.89
CA ILE A 125 15.70 5.88 3.88
C ILE A 125 15.22 7.32 3.67
N HIS A 126 14.00 7.51 3.19
CA HIS A 126 13.40 8.83 3.04
C HIS A 126 11.88 8.75 2.98
N GLU A 127 11.23 9.78 3.52
CA GLU A 127 9.79 10.01 3.42
C GLU A 127 9.54 11.44 2.96
N GLU A 128 8.59 11.60 2.03
CA GLU A 128 8.14 12.90 1.55
C GLU A 128 6.62 12.99 1.62
N GLU A 129 6.09 14.12 2.07
CA GLU A 129 4.65 14.33 2.20
C GLU A 129 4.04 14.80 0.88
N LEU A 130 2.96 14.17 0.50
CA LEU A 130 2.19 14.49 -0.69
C LEU A 130 0.98 15.35 -0.31
N PRO A 131 0.60 16.34 -1.12
CA PRO A 131 -0.49 17.26 -0.80
C PRO A 131 -1.88 16.62 -0.78
N LEU A 132 -2.04 15.47 -1.43
CA LEU A 132 -3.30 14.75 -1.58
C LEU A 132 -3.04 13.24 -1.58
N PRO A 133 -4.08 12.40 -1.36
CA PRO A 133 -3.94 10.94 -1.40
C PRO A 133 -3.32 10.45 -2.71
N PRO A 134 -2.26 9.61 -2.65
CA PRO A 134 -1.62 9.08 -3.84
C PRO A 134 -2.51 8.08 -4.57
N GLN A 135 -2.41 8.09 -5.90
CA GLN A 135 -3.18 7.24 -6.81
C GLN A 135 -2.25 6.56 -7.83
N GLY A 136 -2.57 5.32 -8.15
CA GLY A 136 -1.86 4.57 -9.19
C GLY A 136 -0.41 4.25 -8.83
N THR A 137 0.42 4.09 -9.84
CA THR A 137 1.84 3.74 -9.70
C THR A 137 2.70 4.94 -10.04
N PRO A 138 3.69 5.30 -9.19
CA PRO A 138 4.65 6.33 -9.55
C PRO A 138 5.41 5.96 -10.82
N MET A 139 5.82 6.95 -11.59
CA MET A 139 6.71 6.76 -12.73
C MET A 139 8.00 7.56 -12.57
N THR A 140 9.06 7.16 -13.25
CA THR A 140 10.31 7.91 -13.31
C THR A 140 10.71 8.22 -14.74
N TYR A 141 11.32 9.38 -14.93
CA TYR A 141 11.86 9.83 -16.20
C TYR A 141 13.07 10.72 -15.98
N SER A 142 13.80 10.99 -17.03
CA SER A 142 14.98 11.88 -16.98
C SER A 142 14.88 12.96 -18.04
N VAL A 143 15.22 14.19 -17.67
CA VAL A 143 15.33 15.35 -18.57
C VAL A 143 16.65 16.04 -18.29
N ALA A 144 17.45 16.26 -19.33
CA ALA A 144 18.76 16.90 -19.22
C ALA A 144 19.68 16.29 -18.14
N GLY A 145 19.65 14.97 -17.98
CA GLY A 145 20.44 14.24 -16.98
C GLY A 145 19.89 14.28 -15.55
N LYS A 146 18.83 15.02 -15.28
CA LYS A 146 18.16 15.07 -13.99
C LYS A 146 17.00 14.08 -13.95
N GLN A 147 16.97 13.24 -12.91
CA GLN A 147 15.89 12.25 -12.69
C GLN A 147 14.72 12.88 -11.95
N TYR A 148 13.53 12.50 -12.37
CA TYR A 148 12.26 12.91 -11.76
C TYR A 148 11.43 11.68 -11.42
N ILE A 149 10.63 11.80 -10.37
CA ILE A 149 9.60 10.83 -9.99
C ILE A 149 8.26 11.55 -9.97
N SER A 150 7.30 11.07 -10.73
CA SER A 150 5.96 11.66 -10.79
C SER A 150 4.92 10.68 -10.31
N ILE A 151 3.96 11.18 -9.56
CA ILE A 151 2.83 10.43 -9.03
C ILE A 151 1.54 11.25 -9.13
N ALA A 152 0.46 10.58 -9.54
CA ALA A 152 -0.86 11.19 -9.46
C ALA A 152 -1.34 11.19 -8.00
N VAL A 153 -1.94 12.30 -7.58
CA VAL A 153 -2.52 12.47 -6.25
C VAL A 153 -3.91 13.08 -6.35
N GLY A 154 -4.77 12.80 -5.38
CA GLY A 154 -6.11 13.37 -5.31
C GLY A 154 -7.23 12.37 -5.53
N GLY A 155 -8.38 12.86 -6.01
CA GLY A 155 -9.61 12.11 -6.26
C GLY A 155 -10.84 13.01 -6.11
N GLY A 156 -11.99 12.60 -6.68
CA GLY A 156 -13.24 13.31 -6.47
C GLY A 156 -13.33 14.74 -7.01
N GLY A 157 -12.50 15.11 -7.99
CA GLY A 157 -12.54 16.43 -8.63
C GLY A 157 -11.30 17.30 -8.38
N ASP A 158 -10.47 17.00 -7.38
CA ASP A 158 -9.15 17.62 -7.19
C ASP A 158 -8.07 16.56 -7.42
N SER A 159 -7.53 16.52 -8.62
CA SER A 159 -6.47 15.60 -9.01
C SER A 159 -5.28 16.36 -9.57
N ARG A 160 -4.08 15.97 -9.14
CA ARG A 160 -2.83 16.64 -9.51
C ARG A 160 -1.76 15.60 -9.85
N LEU A 161 -0.79 16.04 -10.66
CA LEU A 161 0.46 15.32 -10.84
C LEU A 161 1.54 16.02 -10.00
N VAL A 162 2.08 15.30 -9.04
CA VAL A 162 3.23 15.76 -8.22
C VAL A 162 4.49 15.19 -8.82
N THR A 163 5.50 16.05 -9.00
CA THR A 163 6.80 15.63 -9.52
C THR A 163 7.89 16.03 -8.54
N LEU A 164 8.66 15.04 -8.12
CA LEU A 164 9.77 15.15 -7.20
C LEU A 164 11.09 15.00 -7.96
N SER A 165 12.13 15.68 -7.51
CA SER A 165 13.50 15.51 -7.99
C SER A 165 14.47 15.72 -6.84
N LEU A 166 15.63 15.12 -6.95
CA LEU A 166 16.74 15.53 -6.08
C LEU A 166 17.15 16.97 -6.38
N PRO A 167 17.63 17.69 -5.36
CA PRO A 167 18.13 19.05 -5.49
C PRO A 167 19.21 19.20 -6.55
#